data_dad2fc0add133777a479bf0ea9e6b61e
#
_entry.id   dad2fc0add133777a479bf0ea9e6b61e
#
_cell.length_a   1.000
_cell.length_b   1.000
_cell.length_c   1.000
_cell.angle_alpha   90.00
_cell.angle_beta   90.00
_cell.angle_gamma   90.00
#
_symmetry.space_group_name_H-M   'P 1'
#
loop_
_entity.id
_entity.type
_entity.pdbx_description
1 polymer ?
#
loop_
_entity_poly.entity_id
_entity_poly.type
_entity_poly.pdbx_seq_one_letter_code
_entity_poly.pdbx_strand_id
1 'polypeptide(L)'
;YKGEKPAVIDFYATWCGPCRMVAPLLKSLAKEYKDQIVVYKVDTDKQKELSAAMGIQSLPTIIFIPKTGQPQIIIGAANKTTFRKAIEEVLLKE
;
A
#
# COMPACT_ATOMS: atom_id res chain seq x y z
N TYR A 1 -12.56 -2.62 4.28
CA TYR A 1 -11.89 -1.78 5.26
C TYR A 1 -12.84 -0.73 5.85
N LYS A 2 -12.85 -0.61 7.16
CA LYS A 2 -13.76 0.30 7.86
C LYS A 2 -13.03 1.23 8.85
N GLY A 3 -11.78 1.54 8.57
CA GLY A 3 -11.00 2.43 9.42
C GLY A 3 -11.44 3.88 9.30
N GLU A 4 -11.02 4.70 10.25
CA GLU A 4 -11.33 6.13 10.25
C GLU A 4 -10.54 6.90 9.20
N LYS A 5 -9.37 6.39 8.84
CA LYS A 5 -8.49 7.01 7.85
C LYS A 5 -8.37 6.12 6.64
N PRO A 6 -8.15 6.71 5.46
CA PRO A 6 -7.81 5.90 4.30
C PRO A 6 -6.50 5.15 4.55
N ALA A 7 -6.35 4.02 3.88
CA ALA A 7 -5.24 3.11 4.16
C ALA A 7 -4.43 2.79 2.92
N VAL A 8 -3.14 2.53 3.13
CA VAL A 8 -2.26 1.94 2.14
C VAL A 8 -1.84 0.58 2.68
N ILE A 9 -1.98 -0.46 1.88
CA ILE A 9 -1.57 -1.81 2.27
C ILE A 9 -0.46 -2.29 1.33
N ASP A 10 0.70 -2.58 1.91
CA ASP A 10 1.88 -3.06 1.18
C ASP A 10 2.01 -4.57 1.37
N PHE A 11 1.67 -5.34 0.32
CA PHE A 11 1.89 -6.78 0.30
C PHE A 11 3.30 -7.05 -0.19
N TYR A 12 4.11 -7.68 0.64
CA TYR A 12 5.52 -7.88 0.38
C TYR A 12 5.98 -9.27 0.83
N ALA A 13 7.23 -9.61 0.52
CA ALA A 13 7.92 -10.75 1.09
C ALA A 13 9.36 -10.36 1.41
N THR A 14 9.95 -10.99 2.40
CA THR A 14 11.32 -10.66 2.82
C THR A 14 12.37 -10.97 1.77
N TRP A 15 12.09 -11.94 0.89
CA TRP A 15 12.98 -12.33 -0.20
C TRP A 15 12.82 -11.50 -1.47
N CYS A 16 11.86 -10.60 -1.50
CA CYS A 16 11.51 -9.83 -2.70
C CYS A 16 12.40 -8.58 -2.80
N GLY A 17 13.26 -8.54 -3.82
CA GLY A 17 14.14 -7.39 -4.06
C GLY A 17 13.41 -6.09 -4.30
N PRO A 18 12.46 -6.02 -5.26
CA PRO A 18 11.70 -4.79 -5.50
C PRO A 18 10.93 -4.30 -4.27
N CYS A 19 10.47 -5.21 -3.41
CA CYS A 19 9.79 -4.84 -2.17
C CYS A 19 10.70 -4.03 -1.24
N ARG A 20 11.98 -4.36 -1.21
CA ARG A 20 12.97 -3.65 -0.40
C ARG A 20 13.20 -2.23 -0.87
N MET A 21 13.01 -1.97 -2.16
CA MET A 21 13.11 -0.63 -2.71
C MET A 21 11.91 0.22 -2.36
N VAL A 22 10.75 -0.40 -2.27
CA VAL A 22 9.48 0.28 -1.97
C VAL A 22 9.33 0.60 -0.49
N ALA A 23 9.81 -0.28 0.39
CA ALA A 23 9.61 -0.15 1.84
C ALA A 23 10.03 1.22 2.40
N PRO A 24 11.23 1.74 2.10
CA PRO A 24 11.63 3.05 2.63
C PRO A 24 10.79 4.19 2.05
N LEU A 25 10.32 4.06 0.81
CA LEU A 25 9.47 5.08 0.19
C LEU A 25 8.14 5.18 0.92
N LEU A 26 7.52 4.04 1.18
CA LEU A 26 6.24 4.01 1.90
C LEU A 26 6.39 4.45 3.35
N LYS A 27 7.50 4.09 3.99
CA LYS A 27 7.78 4.55 5.35
C LYS A 27 7.89 6.06 5.41
N SER A 28 8.57 6.66 4.44
CA SER A 28 8.71 8.11 4.32
C SER A 28 7.36 8.77 4.11
N LEU A 29 6.52 8.22 3.23
CA LEU A 29 5.18 8.75 2.97
C LEU A 29 4.26 8.58 4.17
N ALA A 30 4.39 7.49 4.91
CA ALA A 30 3.62 7.28 6.15
C ALA A 30 3.91 8.37 7.16
N LYS A 31 5.16 8.79 7.28
CA LYS A 31 5.56 9.89 8.15
C LYS A 31 5.00 11.22 7.66
N GLU A 32 5.11 11.46 6.36
CA GLU A 32 4.69 12.70 5.72
C GLU A 32 3.18 12.94 5.88
N TYR A 33 2.40 11.87 5.80
CA TYR A 33 0.93 11.92 5.87
C TYR A 33 0.37 11.28 7.15
N LYS A 34 1.14 11.23 8.21
CA LYS A 34 0.82 10.45 9.42
C LYS A 34 -0.56 10.72 10.03
N ASP A 35 -1.07 11.94 9.88
CA ASP A 35 -2.37 12.30 10.44
C ASP A 35 -3.52 12.08 9.45
N GLN A 36 -3.21 11.72 8.22
CA GLN A 36 -4.17 11.65 7.13
C GLN A 36 -4.39 10.23 6.60
N ILE A 37 -3.38 9.36 6.71
CA ILE A 37 -3.47 7.99 6.20
C ILE A 37 -2.86 7.01 7.21
N VAL A 38 -3.17 5.73 7.02
CA VAL A 38 -2.52 4.64 7.75
C VAL A 38 -1.85 3.72 6.74
N VAL A 39 -0.62 3.30 7.02
CA VAL A 39 0.09 2.36 6.15
C VAL A 39 0.26 1.04 6.89
N TYR A 40 -0.24 -0.03 6.29
CA TYR A 40 -0.10 -1.39 6.79
C TYR A 40 0.87 -2.16 5.92
N LYS A 41 1.59 -3.09 6.53
CA LYS A 41 2.47 -4.01 5.83
C LYS A 41 2.00 -5.43 6.06
N VAL A 42 1.86 -6.20 4.99
CA VAL A 42 1.42 -7.59 5.06
C VAL A 42 2.50 -8.48 4.45
N ASP A 43 3.12 -9.31 5.27
CA ASP A 43 4.08 -10.31 4.82
C ASP A 43 3.29 -11.48 4.23
N THR A 44 3.40 -11.67 2.92
CA THR A 44 2.61 -12.68 2.22
C THR A 44 2.97 -14.12 2.62
N ASP A 45 4.18 -14.34 3.10
CA ASP A 45 4.59 -15.67 3.57
C ASP A 45 3.98 -15.99 4.92
N LYS A 46 3.72 -14.97 5.75
CA LYS A 46 3.09 -15.14 7.07
C LYS A 46 1.57 -15.07 7.00
N GLN A 47 1.04 -14.37 6.01
CA GLN A 47 -0.41 -14.15 5.85
C GLN A 47 -0.89 -14.74 4.52
N LYS A 48 -0.68 -16.05 4.36
CA LYS A 48 -0.96 -16.72 3.08
C LYS A 48 -2.44 -16.70 2.72
N GLU A 49 -3.31 -16.94 3.70
CA GLU A 49 -4.76 -16.94 3.45
C GLU A 49 -5.27 -15.57 3.05
N LEU A 50 -4.85 -14.54 3.76
CA LEU A 50 -5.24 -13.17 3.45
C LEU A 50 -4.75 -12.77 2.05
N SER A 51 -3.49 -13.08 1.75
CA SER A 51 -2.89 -12.75 0.46
C SER A 51 -3.62 -13.45 -0.68
N ALA A 52 -3.96 -14.73 -0.51
CA ALA A 52 -4.73 -15.49 -1.50
C ALA A 52 -6.14 -14.91 -1.67
N ALA A 53 -6.80 -14.56 -0.56
CA ALA A 53 -8.13 -13.98 -0.59
C ALA A 53 -8.15 -12.64 -1.32
N MET A 54 -7.08 -11.88 -1.21
CA MET A 54 -6.94 -10.59 -1.89
C MET A 54 -6.45 -10.71 -3.34
N GLY A 55 -6.19 -11.93 -3.81
CA GLY A 55 -5.75 -12.17 -5.18
C GLY A 55 -4.34 -11.70 -5.48
N ILE A 56 -3.46 -11.70 -4.49
CA ILE A 56 -2.09 -11.22 -4.65
C ILE A 56 -1.28 -12.25 -5.44
N GLN A 57 -0.78 -11.85 -6.62
CA GLN A 57 0.00 -12.72 -7.50
C GLN A 57 1.41 -12.22 -7.76
N SER A 58 1.64 -10.93 -7.61
CA SER A 58 2.94 -10.32 -7.85
C SER A 58 3.33 -9.45 -6.68
N LEU A 59 4.62 -9.29 -6.43
CA LEU A 59 5.14 -8.48 -5.32
C LEU A 59 6.11 -7.42 -5.82
N PRO A 60 6.07 -6.23 -5.25
CA PRO A 60 5.09 -5.79 -4.26
C PRO A 60 3.75 -5.46 -4.91
N THR A 61 2.68 -5.60 -4.15
CA THR A 61 1.36 -5.10 -4.53
C THR A 61 0.94 -4.09 -3.47
N ILE A 62 0.67 -2.88 -3.90
CA ILE A 62 0.30 -1.78 -3.00
C ILE A 62 -1.16 -1.41 -3.29
N ILE A 63 -2.01 -1.51 -2.27
CA ILE A 63 -3.42 -1.19 -2.42
C ILE A 63 -3.71 0.11 -1.67
N PHE A 64 -4.32 1.06 -2.37
CA PHE A 64 -4.72 2.36 -1.82
C PHE A 64 -6.22 2.33 -1.60
N ILE A 65 -6.65 2.28 -0.34
CA ILE A 65 -8.05 2.13 0.03
C ILE A 65 -8.59 3.45 0.56
N PRO A 66 -9.45 4.15 -0.23
CA PRO A 66 -10.06 5.39 0.25
C PRO A 66 -11.15 5.08 1.27
N LYS A 67 -11.58 6.10 2.00
CA LYS A 67 -12.72 5.95 2.91
C LYS A 67 -13.99 5.58 2.14
N THR A 68 -14.16 6.18 0.97
CA THR A 68 -15.30 5.92 0.09
C THR A 68 -14.78 5.84 -1.33
N GLY A 69 -15.40 5.01 -2.15
CA GLY A 69 -15.01 4.85 -3.54
C GLY A 69 -14.14 3.64 -3.76
N GLN A 70 -13.60 3.54 -4.97
CA GLN A 70 -12.87 2.36 -5.40
C GLN A 70 -11.40 2.41 -4.98
N PRO A 71 -10.85 1.28 -4.50
CA PRO A 71 -9.42 1.20 -4.24
C PRO A 71 -8.63 1.22 -5.55
N GLN A 72 -7.39 1.69 -5.46
CA GLN A 72 -6.44 1.63 -6.57
C GLN A 72 -5.32 0.67 -6.20
N ILE A 73 -4.86 -0.09 -7.17
CA ILE A 73 -3.80 -1.08 -6.98
C ILE A 73 -2.62 -0.70 -7.86
N ILE A 74 -1.42 -0.67 -7.27
CA ILE A 74 -0.17 -0.47 -8.00
C ILE A 74 0.68 -1.73 -7.79
N ILE A 75 1.07 -2.38 -8.87
CA ILE A 75 1.89 -3.58 -8.83
C ILE A 75 3.30 -3.23 -9.29
N GLY A 76 4.29 -3.65 -8.51
CA GLY A 76 5.69 -3.41 -8.83
C GLY A 76 6.27 -2.21 -8.11
N ALA A 77 7.59 -2.03 -8.30
CA ALA A 77 8.32 -0.95 -7.64
C ALA A 77 8.16 0.35 -8.41
N ALA A 78 7.18 1.15 -8.01
CA ALA A 78 6.99 2.49 -8.53
C ALA A 78 7.86 3.47 -7.73
N ASN A 79 8.02 4.69 -8.25
CA ASN A 79 8.79 5.71 -7.54
C ASN A 79 7.91 6.44 -6.52
N LYS A 80 8.57 7.27 -5.69
CA LYS A 80 7.88 7.98 -4.62
C LYS A 80 6.83 8.95 -5.16
N THR A 81 7.10 9.58 -6.29
CA THR A 81 6.14 10.51 -6.92
C THR A 81 4.85 9.80 -7.30
N THR A 82 4.96 8.59 -7.86
CA THR A 82 3.79 7.79 -8.24
C THR A 82 2.96 7.42 -7.02
N PHE A 83 3.60 6.97 -5.94
CA PHE A 83 2.89 6.64 -4.70
C PHE A 83 2.26 7.87 -4.06
N ARG A 84 2.97 8.99 -4.04
CA ARG A 84 2.42 10.25 -3.51
C ARG A 84 1.19 10.69 -4.29
N LYS A 85 1.25 10.58 -5.61
CA LYS A 85 0.14 10.93 -6.47
C LYS A 85 -1.09 10.06 -6.18
N ALA A 86 -0.88 8.77 -5.97
CA ALA A 86 -1.97 7.87 -5.60
C ALA A 86 -2.58 8.25 -4.25
N ILE A 87 -1.75 8.59 -3.26
CA ILE A 87 -2.25 9.05 -1.97
C ILE A 87 -3.12 10.30 -2.15
N GLU A 88 -2.63 11.28 -2.87
CA GLU A 88 -3.33 12.56 -3.02
C GLU A 88 -4.59 12.44 -3.87
N GLU A 89 -4.55 11.67 -4.94
CA GLU A 89 -5.68 11.58 -5.87
C GLU A 89 -6.72 10.54 -5.46
N VAL A 90 -6.33 9.48 -4.76
CA VAL A 90 -7.25 8.40 -4.37
C VAL A 90 -7.68 8.54 -2.91
N LEU A 91 -6.75 8.81 -2.02
CA LEU A 91 -7.02 8.77 -0.58
C LEU A 91 -7.46 10.11 -0.01
N LEU A 92 -6.87 11.21 -0.47
CA LEU A 92 -7.09 12.53 0.11
C LEU A 92 -8.03 13.41 -0.70
N LYS A 93 -8.40 12.98 -1.87
CA LYS A 93 -9.31 13.77 -2.71
C LYS A 93 -10.74 13.61 -2.20
N GLU A 94 -11.42 14.72 -2.01
CA GLU A 94 -12.82 14.76 -1.61
C GLU A 94 -13.76 14.75 -2.82
#